data_7c2c4a3ad1b4cada3e1e9a9ddea6ae68
#
_entry.id   7c2c4a3ad1b4cada3e1e9a9ddea6ae68
#
_cell.length_a   1.000
_cell.length_b   1.000
_cell.length_c   1.000
_cell.angle_alpha   90.00
_cell.angle_beta   90.00
_cell.angle_gamma   90.00
#
_symmetry.space_group_name_H-M   'P 1'
#
loop_
_entity.id
_entity.type
_entity.pdbx_description
1 polymer ?
#
loop_
_entity_poly.entity_id
_entity_poly.type
_entity_poly.pdbx_seq_one_letter_code
_entity_poly.pdbx_strand_id
1 'polypeptide(L)'
;MSEGLKIRIQRSKTDQFGEGMIKGIPYFTNEIYCPVINLQKWLEISKIKSGPIFRRFSKGSSITNNRLTDQSVVLLIKKYLNLAGIENTNFSGHSLRSGFATVAAEFGADERSIMAMTGHKTTQMVRRYIREANIFKNNALNKVKI
;
A
#
# COMPACT_ATOMS: atom_id res chain seq x y z
N MET A 1 9.96 2.73 -22.10
CA MET A 1 9.60 2.75 -21.32
C MET A 1 8.78 2.71 -20.40
N SER A 2 8.64 2.14 -19.63
CA SER A 2 7.47 2.05 -18.80
C SER A 2 7.45 3.15 -17.77
N GLU A 3 6.32 3.74 -17.61
CA GLU A 3 6.07 4.76 -16.59
C GLU A 3 5.99 4.15 -15.18
N GLY A 4 5.97 2.82 -15.07
CA GLY A 4 5.82 2.09 -13.82
C GLY A 4 5.21 0.70 -14.01
N LEU A 5 4.59 0.20 -12.95
CA LEU A 5 3.93 -1.10 -12.90
C LEU A 5 2.40 -0.92 -13.00
N LYS A 6 1.76 -1.61 -13.95
CA LYS A 6 0.30 -1.75 -14.01
C LYS A 6 -0.13 -3.06 -13.37
N ILE A 7 -0.97 -3.00 -12.35
CA ILE A 7 -1.55 -4.16 -11.68
C ILE A 7 -3.02 -4.24 -12.04
N ARG A 8 -3.41 -5.33 -12.70
CA ARG A 8 -4.81 -5.64 -12.96
C ARG A 8 -5.36 -6.52 -11.84
N ILE A 9 -6.32 -6.00 -11.10
CA ILE A 9 -7.09 -6.74 -10.09
C ILE A 9 -8.37 -7.20 -10.75
N GLN A 10 -8.46 -8.49 -11.08
CA GLN A 10 -9.60 -9.05 -11.81
C GLN A 10 -10.88 -9.07 -10.98
N ARG A 11 -10.76 -9.37 -9.70
CA ARG A 11 -11.90 -9.39 -8.75
C ARG A 11 -11.44 -8.89 -7.40
N SER A 12 -12.29 -8.14 -6.73
CA SER A 12 -12.10 -7.75 -5.34
C SER A 12 -13.35 -8.06 -4.53
N LYS A 13 -13.21 -8.17 -3.20
CA LYS A 13 -14.34 -8.43 -2.29
C LYS A 13 -15.46 -7.38 -2.41
N THR A 14 -15.14 -6.20 -2.93
CA THR A 14 -16.07 -5.07 -3.07
C THR A 14 -16.54 -4.84 -4.51
N ASP A 15 -16.05 -5.63 -5.45
CA ASP A 15 -16.40 -5.56 -6.87
C ASP A 15 -17.51 -6.57 -7.16
N GLN A 16 -18.75 -6.12 -6.98
CA GLN A 16 -19.93 -6.97 -7.14
C GLN A 16 -20.22 -7.32 -8.60
N PHE A 17 -19.80 -6.48 -9.54
CA PHE A 17 -20.04 -6.66 -10.96
C PHE A 17 -18.89 -7.34 -11.70
N GLY A 18 -17.75 -7.54 -11.04
CA GLY A 18 -16.59 -8.21 -11.66
C GLY A 18 -15.90 -7.38 -12.75
N GLU A 19 -16.05 -6.06 -12.71
CA GLU A 19 -15.41 -5.14 -13.65
C GLU A 19 -13.89 -5.12 -13.52
N GLY A 20 -13.40 -5.47 -12.32
CA GLY A 20 -12.00 -5.40 -11.98
C GLY A 20 -11.52 -3.95 -11.83
N MET A 21 -10.23 -3.79 -11.60
CA MET A 21 -9.61 -2.47 -11.56
C MET A 21 -8.14 -2.53 -11.97
N ILE A 22 -7.63 -1.42 -12.47
CA ILE A 22 -6.21 -1.25 -12.79
C ILE A 22 -5.60 -0.28 -11.79
N LYS A 23 -4.45 -0.65 -11.22
CA LYS A 23 -3.63 0.21 -10.36
C LYS A 23 -2.31 0.49 -11.06
N GLY A 24 -1.92 1.76 -11.10
CA GLY A 24 -0.61 2.19 -11.56
C GLY A 24 0.31 2.48 -10.36
N ILE A 25 1.50 1.91 -10.36
CA ILE A 25 2.54 2.22 -9.39
C ILE A 25 3.71 2.83 -10.15
N PRO A 26 3.99 4.15 -10.00
CA PRO A 26 5.10 4.80 -10.69
C PRO A 26 6.45 4.33 -10.12
N TYR A 27 7.53 4.58 -10.85
CA TYR A 27 8.87 4.50 -10.28
C TYR A 27 9.07 5.59 -9.24
N PHE A 28 9.72 5.24 -8.15
CA PHE A 28 10.14 6.22 -7.14
C PHE A 28 11.55 6.72 -7.46
N THR A 29 11.82 7.96 -7.12
CA THR A 29 13.17 8.55 -7.25
C THR A 29 14.20 7.78 -6.43
N ASN A 30 13.83 7.33 -5.23
CA ASN A 30 14.70 6.51 -4.40
C ASN A 30 14.48 5.02 -4.76
N GLU A 31 15.46 4.41 -5.43
CA GLU A 31 15.40 3.03 -5.89
C GLU A 31 15.28 2.01 -4.75
N ILE A 32 15.85 2.29 -3.58
CA ILE A 32 15.81 1.39 -2.42
C ILE A 32 14.36 1.16 -1.97
N TYR A 33 13.56 2.22 -2.00
CA TYR A 33 12.15 2.18 -1.60
C TYR A 33 11.19 2.04 -2.78
N CYS A 34 11.70 1.93 -4.02
CA CYS A 34 10.86 1.78 -5.20
C CYS A 34 10.21 0.40 -5.27
N PRO A 35 8.88 0.28 -5.14
CA PRO A 35 8.21 -1.01 -5.16
C PRO A 35 8.31 -1.71 -6.51
N VAL A 36 8.44 -0.96 -7.61
CA VAL A 36 8.58 -1.51 -8.97
C VAL A 36 9.94 -2.18 -9.13
N ILE A 37 11.02 -1.49 -8.75
CA ILE A 37 12.39 -2.01 -8.83
C ILE A 37 12.55 -3.24 -7.89
N ASN A 38 12.02 -3.15 -6.68
CA ASN A 38 12.10 -4.26 -5.73
C ASN A 38 11.30 -5.49 -6.21
N LEU A 39 10.16 -5.29 -6.87
CA LEU A 39 9.42 -6.39 -7.50
C LEU A 39 10.21 -7.01 -8.65
N GLN A 40 10.85 -6.22 -9.50
CA GLN A 40 11.69 -6.72 -10.59
C GLN A 40 12.84 -7.58 -10.04
N LYS A 41 13.59 -7.06 -9.06
CA LYS A 41 14.66 -7.80 -8.37
C LYS A 41 14.13 -9.10 -7.76
N TRP A 42 12.96 -9.07 -7.13
CA TRP A 42 12.33 -10.28 -6.59
C TRP A 42 12.04 -11.31 -7.67
N LEU A 43 11.45 -10.91 -8.81
CA LEU A 43 11.16 -11.83 -9.92
C LEU A 43 12.41 -12.40 -10.55
N GLU A 44 13.48 -11.62 -10.65
CA GLU A 44 14.78 -12.07 -11.14
C GLU A 44 15.42 -13.11 -10.22
N ILE A 45 15.42 -12.89 -8.91
CA ILE A 45 16.00 -13.81 -7.92
C ILE A 45 15.14 -15.06 -7.78
N SER A 46 13.83 -14.91 -7.68
CA SER A 46 12.91 -16.03 -7.44
C SER A 46 12.66 -16.90 -8.64
N LYS A 47 12.97 -16.40 -9.85
CA LYS A 47 12.72 -17.08 -11.14
C LYS A 47 11.24 -17.45 -11.35
N ILE A 48 10.32 -16.75 -10.68
CA ILE A 48 8.88 -16.97 -10.80
C ILE A 48 8.40 -16.48 -12.16
N LYS A 49 7.88 -17.39 -12.98
CA LYS A 49 7.31 -17.07 -14.31
C LYS A 49 5.79 -17.04 -14.33
N SER A 50 5.14 -17.71 -13.39
CA SER A 50 3.67 -17.81 -13.34
C SER A 50 3.18 -18.13 -11.92
N GLY A 51 1.89 -17.91 -11.66
CA GLY A 51 1.25 -18.16 -10.38
C GLY A 51 1.49 -17.03 -9.36
N PRO A 52 1.37 -17.32 -8.05
CA PRO A 52 1.52 -16.31 -7.01
C PRO A 52 2.91 -15.69 -7.01
N ILE A 53 2.96 -14.36 -6.96
CA ILE A 53 4.22 -13.59 -6.91
C ILE A 53 4.86 -13.72 -5.52
N PHE A 54 4.07 -13.58 -4.46
CA PHE A 54 4.54 -13.71 -3.09
C PHE A 54 4.20 -15.11 -2.57
N ARG A 55 5.25 -15.89 -2.29
CA ARG A 55 5.15 -17.31 -1.94
C ARG A 55 5.72 -17.58 -0.56
N ARG A 56 5.28 -18.68 0.02
CA ARG A 56 5.83 -19.18 1.28
C ARG A 56 7.21 -19.79 1.04
N PHE A 57 8.07 -19.68 2.05
CA PHE A 57 9.30 -20.44 2.12
C PHE A 57 9.07 -21.76 2.88
N SER A 58 9.72 -22.81 2.46
CA SER A 58 9.82 -24.05 3.22
C SER A 58 10.78 -23.88 4.40
N LYS A 59 10.81 -24.87 5.30
CA LYS A 59 11.76 -24.88 6.42
C LYS A 59 13.24 -24.81 5.99
N GLY A 60 13.55 -25.26 4.77
CA GLY A 60 14.89 -25.17 4.17
C GLY A 60 15.13 -23.90 3.35
N SER A 61 14.35 -22.84 3.55
CA SER A 61 14.45 -21.55 2.84
C SER A 61 14.22 -21.61 1.33
N SER A 62 13.66 -22.69 0.80
CA SER A 62 13.30 -22.81 -0.60
C SER A 62 11.92 -22.18 -0.87
N ILE A 63 11.79 -21.50 -2.02
CA ILE A 63 10.52 -20.88 -2.44
C ILE A 63 9.55 -21.98 -2.87
N THR A 64 8.37 -22.04 -2.24
CA THR A 64 7.31 -22.99 -2.60
C THR A 64 6.38 -22.41 -3.67
N ASN A 65 5.49 -23.23 -4.24
CA ASN A 65 4.45 -22.76 -5.15
C ASN A 65 3.20 -22.19 -4.43
N ASN A 66 3.16 -22.25 -3.10
CA ASN A 66 2.04 -21.77 -2.31
C ASN A 66 2.14 -20.26 -2.05
N ARG A 67 1.04 -19.54 -2.26
CA ARG A 67 0.96 -18.10 -1.96
C ARG A 67 1.14 -17.82 -0.46
N LEU A 68 1.62 -16.65 -0.12
CA LEU A 68 1.52 -16.14 1.25
C LEU A 68 0.06 -16.01 1.67
N THR A 69 -0.23 -16.39 2.90
CA THR A 69 -1.55 -16.18 3.51
C THR A 69 -1.67 -14.74 4.03
N ASP A 70 -2.90 -14.29 4.21
CA ASP A 70 -3.17 -12.96 4.80
C ASP A 70 -2.54 -12.85 6.20
N GLN A 71 -2.60 -13.94 6.97
CA GLN A 71 -1.93 -14.01 8.28
C GLN A 71 -0.41 -13.86 8.18
N SER A 72 0.23 -14.47 7.18
CA SER A 72 1.66 -14.30 6.96
C SER A 72 2.03 -12.85 6.67
N VAL A 73 1.19 -12.12 5.92
CA VAL A 73 1.39 -10.69 5.65
C VAL A 73 1.30 -9.88 6.94
N VAL A 74 0.32 -10.16 7.80
CA VAL A 74 0.20 -9.49 9.12
C VAL A 74 1.43 -9.75 9.99
N LEU A 75 1.93 -10.98 10.03
CA LEU A 75 3.12 -11.33 10.79
C LEU A 75 4.38 -10.62 10.27
N LEU A 76 4.51 -10.46 8.95
CA LEU A 76 5.61 -9.68 8.35
C LEU A 76 5.53 -8.21 8.75
N ILE A 77 4.35 -7.60 8.69
CA ILE A 77 4.14 -6.22 9.13
C ILE A 77 4.58 -6.06 10.59
N LYS A 78 4.09 -6.91 11.48
CA LYS A 78 4.44 -6.90 12.91
C LYS A 78 5.93 -7.08 13.15
N LYS A 79 6.58 -7.98 12.41
CA LYS A 79 8.03 -8.19 12.48
C LYS A 79 8.80 -6.90 12.18
N TYR A 80 8.45 -6.20 11.09
CA TYR A 80 9.15 -4.97 10.72
C TYR A 80 8.85 -3.80 11.64
N LEU A 81 7.64 -3.72 12.19
CA LEU A 81 7.30 -2.75 13.23
C LEU A 81 8.15 -2.96 14.49
N ASN A 82 8.29 -4.21 14.94
CA ASN A 82 9.16 -4.54 16.07
C ASN A 82 10.62 -4.14 15.81
N LEU A 83 11.14 -4.42 14.61
CA LEU A 83 12.49 -4.02 14.22
C LEU A 83 12.67 -2.49 14.21
N ALA A 84 11.60 -1.75 13.93
CA ALA A 84 11.58 -0.29 13.98
C ALA A 84 11.32 0.28 15.39
N GLY A 85 11.17 -0.56 16.42
CA GLY A 85 10.87 -0.14 17.79
C GLY A 85 9.44 0.38 17.98
N ILE A 86 8.52 0.07 17.05
CA ILE A 86 7.13 0.52 17.10
C ILE A 86 6.25 -0.55 17.73
N GLU A 87 5.47 -0.16 18.74
CA GLU A 87 4.48 -1.06 19.33
C GLU A 87 3.46 -1.51 18.29
N ASN A 88 3.25 -2.83 18.17
CA ASN A 88 2.57 -3.42 17.00
C ASN A 88 1.24 -4.12 17.28
N THR A 89 0.69 -3.98 18.48
CA THR A 89 -0.50 -4.73 18.92
C THR A 89 -1.70 -4.56 17.99
N ASN A 90 -1.93 -3.35 17.48
CA ASN A 90 -3.10 -2.98 16.69
C ASN A 90 -2.85 -2.84 15.19
N PHE A 91 -1.64 -3.16 14.72
CA PHE A 91 -1.29 -3.00 13.31
C PHE A 91 -1.69 -4.21 12.45
N SER A 92 -2.21 -3.90 11.26
CA SER A 92 -2.64 -4.87 10.26
C SER A 92 -2.42 -4.32 8.84
N GLY A 93 -2.79 -5.10 7.81
CA GLY A 93 -2.80 -4.59 6.43
C GLY A 93 -3.72 -3.37 6.23
N HIS A 94 -4.78 -3.25 7.04
CA HIS A 94 -5.65 -2.07 7.01
C HIS A 94 -4.95 -0.81 7.53
N SER A 95 -4.06 -0.95 8.51
CA SER A 95 -3.27 0.15 9.04
C SER A 95 -2.31 0.73 7.98
N LEU A 96 -1.69 -0.13 7.16
CA LEU A 96 -0.86 0.34 6.03
C LEU A 96 -1.68 1.14 5.01
N ARG A 97 -2.91 0.71 4.73
CA ARG A 97 -3.82 1.41 3.83
C ARG A 97 -4.23 2.77 4.37
N SER A 98 -4.54 2.84 5.66
CA SER A 98 -4.87 4.09 6.36
C SER A 98 -3.68 5.03 6.38
N GLY A 99 -2.50 4.53 6.75
CA GLY A 99 -1.25 5.29 6.76
C GLY A 99 -0.92 5.88 5.39
N PHE A 100 -1.06 5.08 4.32
CA PHE A 100 -0.89 5.61 2.96
C PHE A 100 -1.85 6.75 2.67
N ALA A 101 -3.15 6.62 3.03
CA ALA A 101 -4.14 7.66 2.76
C ALA A 101 -3.81 8.95 3.50
N THR A 102 -3.36 8.86 4.77
CA THR A 102 -2.95 10.01 5.58
C THR A 102 -1.72 10.69 4.98
N VAL A 103 -0.66 9.93 4.72
CA VAL A 103 0.59 10.48 4.15
C VAL A 103 0.35 11.09 2.77
N ALA A 104 -0.41 10.45 1.90
CA ALA A 104 -0.75 11.01 0.59
C ALA A 104 -1.50 12.35 0.73
N ALA A 105 -2.42 12.46 1.69
CA ALA A 105 -3.13 13.70 1.99
C ALA A 105 -2.21 14.80 2.55
N GLU A 106 -1.26 14.45 3.40
CA GLU A 106 -0.23 15.38 3.92
C GLU A 106 0.61 16.00 2.80
N PHE A 107 0.93 15.19 1.78
CA PHE A 107 1.65 15.62 0.58
C PHE A 107 0.75 16.24 -0.49
N GLY A 108 -0.54 16.45 -0.21
CA GLY A 108 -1.44 17.21 -1.08
C GLY A 108 -2.10 16.40 -2.18
N ALA A 109 -2.11 15.08 -2.12
CA ALA A 109 -2.85 14.26 -3.06
C ALA A 109 -4.37 14.52 -2.92
N ASP A 110 -5.05 14.63 -4.05
CA ASP A 110 -6.50 14.83 -4.08
C ASP A 110 -7.30 13.57 -3.68
N GLU A 111 -8.57 13.78 -3.30
CA GLU A 111 -9.45 12.70 -2.84
C GLU A 111 -9.56 11.56 -3.85
N ARG A 112 -9.66 11.87 -5.13
CA ARG A 112 -9.86 10.87 -6.21
C ARG A 112 -8.62 10.01 -6.38
N SER A 113 -7.45 10.62 -6.37
CA SER A 113 -6.15 9.92 -6.45
C SER A 113 -5.96 8.97 -5.26
N ILE A 114 -6.27 9.42 -4.04
CA ILE A 114 -6.22 8.58 -2.84
C ILE A 114 -7.23 7.42 -2.96
N MET A 115 -8.47 7.69 -3.37
CA MET A 115 -9.49 6.66 -3.59
C MET A 115 -9.07 5.66 -4.66
N ALA A 116 -8.52 6.12 -5.78
CA ALA A 116 -8.05 5.28 -6.86
C ALA A 116 -6.98 4.29 -6.38
N MET A 117 -6.05 4.71 -5.53
CA MET A 117 -5.02 3.83 -4.97
C MET A 117 -5.54 2.93 -3.85
N THR A 118 -6.28 3.49 -2.92
CA THR A 118 -6.74 2.74 -1.75
C THR A 118 -7.97 1.86 -2.02
N GLY A 119 -8.77 2.19 -3.05
CA GLY A 119 -10.02 1.50 -3.35
C GLY A 119 -11.14 1.81 -2.35
N HIS A 120 -11.12 2.98 -1.69
CA HIS A 120 -12.26 3.44 -0.91
C HIS A 120 -13.43 3.76 -1.83
N LYS A 121 -14.63 3.31 -1.45
CA LYS A 121 -15.85 3.52 -2.26
C LYS A 121 -16.47 4.90 -2.08
N THR A 122 -16.24 5.54 -0.95
CA THR A 122 -16.84 6.84 -0.61
C THR A 122 -15.78 7.87 -0.29
N THR A 123 -16.03 9.11 -0.72
CA THR A 123 -15.19 10.26 -0.39
C THR A 123 -15.18 10.55 1.12
N GLN A 124 -16.27 10.24 1.83
CA GLN A 124 -16.39 10.46 3.26
C GLN A 124 -15.28 9.73 4.06
N MET A 125 -14.93 8.49 3.67
CA MET A 125 -13.86 7.74 4.33
C MET A 125 -12.49 8.40 4.11
N VAL A 126 -12.23 8.92 2.91
CA VAL A 126 -10.96 9.58 2.57
C VAL A 126 -10.87 10.96 3.20
N ARG A 127 -11.97 11.71 3.25
CA ARG A 127 -12.03 13.04 3.88
C ARG A 127 -11.65 13.03 5.35
N ARG A 128 -11.88 11.93 6.06
CA ARG A 128 -11.39 11.79 7.43
C ARG A 128 -9.87 11.87 7.49
N TYR A 129 -9.17 11.11 6.64
CA TYR A 129 -7.70 11.14 6.57
C TYR A 129 -7.17 12.51 6.14
N ILE A 130 -7.82 13.16 5.16
CA ILE A 130 -7.45 14.49 4.70
C ILE A 130 -7.60 15.54 5.81
N ARG A 131 -8.66 15.47 6.59
CA ARG A 131 -8.88 16.39 7.72
C ARG A 131 -7.82 16.20 8.80
N GLU A 132 -7.55 14.95 9.18
CA GLU A 132 -6.52 14.61 10.16
C GLU A 132 -5.12 15.11 9.69
N ALA A 133 -4.77 14.89 8.44
CA ALA A 133 -3.50 15.32 7.85
C ALA A 133 -3.35 16.86 7.78
N ASN A 134 -4.45 17.59 7.63
CA ASN A 134 -4.44 19.03 7.40
C ASN A 134 -4.88 19.87 8.62
N ILE A 135 -4.99 19.28 9.80
CA ILE A 135 -5.51 19.94 11.00
C ILE A 135 -4.76 21.25 11.36
N PHE A 136 -3.46 21.31 11.08
CA PHE A 136 -2.64 22.50 11.28
C PHE A 136 -2.51 23.35 10.02
N LYS A 137 -2.52 22.76 8.82
CA LYS A 137 -2.30 23.49 7.56
C LYS A 137 -3.47 24.40 7.19
N ASN A 138 -4.71 23.94 7.41
CA ASN A 138 -5.93 24.67 7.09
C ASN A 138 -6.63 25.23 8.34
N ASN A 139 -5.86 25.58 9.36
CA ASN A 139 -6.41 26.14 10.59
C ASN A 139 -6.74 27.62 10.41
N ALA A 140 -7.93 28.04 10.86
CA ALA A 140 -8.36 29.42 10.79
C ALA A 140 -7.44 30.36 11.57
N LEU A 141 -6.83 29.89 12.66
CA LEU A 141 -5.86 30.65 13.45
C LEU A 141 -4.62 31.07 12.65
N ASN A 142 -4.26 30.34 11.60
CA ASN A 142 -3.14 30.73 10.73
C ASN A 142 -3.40 32.05 9.98
N LYS A 143 -4.65 32.50 9.91
CA LYS A 143 -5.07 33.76 9.28
C LYS A 143 -5.29 34.90 10.25
N VAL A 144 -5.27 34.62 11.55
CA VAL A 144 -5.41 35.63 12.59
C VAL A 144 -4.05 36.25 12.85
N LYS A 145 -3.91 37.53 12.52
CA LYS A 145 -2.72 38.34 12.88
C LYS A 145 -2.92 38.83 14.30
N ILE A 146 -2.16 38.29 15.22
CA ILE A 146 -2.05 38.78 16.60
C ILE A 146 -0.80 39.63 16.68
#